data_ad366e2c7730c236ab582d7bafe715cb
#
_entry.id   ad366e2c7730c236ab582d7bafe715cb
#
_cell.length_a   1.000
_cell.length_b   1.000
_cell.length_c   1.000
_cell.angle_alpha   90.00
_cell.angle_beta   90.00
_cell.angle_gamma   90.00
#
_symmetry.space_group_name_H-M   'P 1'
#
loop_
_entity.id
_entity.type
_entity.pdbx_description
1 polymer ?
#
loop_
_entity_poly.entity_id
_entity_poly.type
_entity_poly.pdbx_seq_one_letter_code
_entity_poly.pdbx_strand_id
1 'polypeptide(L)'
;MQLIHGDCLKVMQKFSGGVRFDGIITDPPYSSGALERAVATSTAAKYTSIKRGNRLPDFDGECMDTRVWMGFMTEVLSAARAVCKHGGVVCAFCDWRRLSAMADAFQRAGWRVMGVAVWDKTEGVRPQRGRFRQQAEFIVWGANGALSISRDVKILPGVFRHANVTAGKVHQVQKPLELMKDICRIVEPGGTILDMFCGSGTTLLAARELGLNAVGIESNSEICAMAARRLGTRITEEYEGGLTHDRFDSTDTGDYCCGGGADYVQAAAVAEGEAE
;
A
#
# COMPACT_ATOMS: atom_id res chain seq x y z
N MET A 1 8.22 15.17 4.51
CA MET A 1 8.56 13.85 3.93
C MET A 1 9.62 13.20 4.79
N GLN A 2 9.43 11.93 5.14
CA GLN A 2 10.35 11.14 5.97
C GLN A 2 10.55 9.75 5.35
N LEU A 3 11.76 9.22 5.37
CA LEU A 3 12.12 7.88 4.93
C LEU A 3 12.74 7.11 6.10
N ILE A 4 12.19 5.95 6.41
CA ILE A 4 12.58 5.12 7.55
C ILE A 4 13.11 3.78 7.03
N HIS A 5 14.32 3.41 7.42
CA HIS A 5 14.84 2.07 7.21
C HIS A 5 14.38 1.16 8.36
N GLY A 6 13.68 0.08 8.04
CA GLY A 6 13.22 -0.87 9.06
C GLY A 6 12.08 -1.77 8.58
N ASP A 7 11.73 -2.73 9.44
CA ASP A 7 10.56 -3.58 9.28
C ASP A 7 9.28 -2.79 9.51
N CYS A 8 8.31 -2.87 8.58
CA CYS A 8 7.11 -2.03 8.61
C CYS A 8 6.25 -2.27 9.86
N LEU A 9 6.14 -3.52 10.36
CA LEU A 9 5.36 -3.82 11.57
C LEU A 9 6.01 -3.21 12.80
N LYS A 10 7.33 -3.37 12.95
CA LYS A 10 8.08 -2.78 14.08
C LYS A 10 8.02 -1.26 14.08
N VAL A 11 8.17 -0.65 12.90
CA VAL A 11 8.11 0.81 12.76
C VAL A 11 6.71 1.33 13.09
N MET A 12 5.64 0.71 12.54
CA MET A 12 4.26 1.13 12.82
C MET A 12 3.87 0.99 14.29
N GLN A 13 4.39 -0.01 15.00
CA GLN A 13 4.17 -0.14 16.46
C GLN A 13 4.72 1.06 17.24
N LYS A 14 5.81 1.67 16.75
CA LYS A 14 6.42 2.85 17.38
C LYS A 14 5.65 4.15 17.09
N PHE A 15 4.75 4.19 16.11
CA PHE A 15 3.86 5.33 15.86
C PHE A 15 2.72 5.49 16.88
N SER A 16 2.69 4.65 17.92
CA SER A 16 1.59 4.53 18.88
C SER A 16 1.34 5.76 19.79
N GLY A 17 2.00 6.89 19.57
CA GLY A 17 1.89 8.11 20.38
C GLY A 17 0.99 9.23 19.81
N GLY A 18 0.11 8.97 18.83
CA GLY A 18 -0.77 10.02 18.26
C GLY A 18 -0.57 10.33 16.79
N VAL A 19 0.47 9.77 16.14
CA VAL A 19 0.64 9.92 14.68
C VAL A 19 -0.50 9.21 13.97
N ARG A 20 -1.18 9.94 13.08
CA ARG A 20 -2.30 9.41 12.27
C ARG A 20 -2.12 9.85 10.82
N PHE A 21 -2.30 8.91 9.90
CA PHE A 21 -2.18 9.12 8.47
C PHE A 21 -3.56 9.31 7.83
N ASP A 22 -3.65 10.23 6.87
CA ASP A 22 -4.86 10.47 6.08
C ASP A 22 -5.06 9.40 5.00
N GLY A 23 -3.95 8.83 4.53
CA GLY A 23 -3.96 7.75 3.54
C GLY A 23 -2.81 6.77 3.71
N ILE A 24 -3.12 5.50 3.45
CA ILE A 24 -2.15 4.42 3.31
C ILE A 24 -2.11 4.07 1.82
N ILE A 25 -0.97 4.25 1.14
CA ILE A 25 -0.83 3.93 -0.28
C ILE A 25 0.44 3.10 -0.43
N THR A 26 0.29 1.85 -0.85
CA THR A 26 1.39 0.90 -0.73
C THR A 26 1.38 -0.19 -1.82
N ASP A 27 2.57 -0.68 -2.16
CA ASP A 27 2.81 -1.74 -3.15
C ASP A 27 3.57 -2.90 -2.48
N PRO A 28 2.86 -3.80 -1.76
CA PRO A 28 3.49 -4.90 -1.03
C PRO A 28 4.06 -5.96 -1.96
N PRO A 29 4.97 -6.83 -1.50
CA PRO A 29 5.44 -7.97 -2.27
C PRO A 29 4.29 -8.92 -2.59
N TYR A 30 4.08 -9.25 -3.89
CA TYR A 30 2.95 -10.08 -4.31
C TYR A 30 3.14 -11.56 -4.06
N SER A 31 4.38 -12.02 -3.90
CA SER A 31 4.73 -13.45 -3.73
C SER A 31 4.11 -14.37 -4.79
N SER A 32 3.83 -13.84 -5.97
CA SER A 32 3.15 -14.56 -7.06
C SER A 32 4.01 -15.65 -7.70
N GLY A 33 5.32 -15.62 -7.44
CA GLY A 33 6.26 -16.64 -7.94
C GLY A 33 6.11 -18.01 -7.32
N ALA A 34 5.61 -18.11 -6.10
CA ALA A 34 5.38 -19.38 -5.42
C ALA A 34 4.21 -20.19 -6.04
N LEU A 35 3.30 -19.52 -6.75
CA LEU A 35 2.15 -20.17 -7.39
C LEU A 35 2.46 -20.78 -8.77
N GLU A 36 3.57 -20.38 -9.41
CA GLU A 36 3.86 -20.81 -10.78
C GLU A 36 4.96 -21.87 -10.90
N ARG A 37 5.81 -22.06 -9.90
CA ARG A 37 6.93 -23.02 -10.00
C ARG A 37 7.37 -23.58 -8.65
N ALA A 38 7.56 -24.90 -8.63
CA ALA A 38 8.23 -25.60 -7.55
C ALA A 38 9.77 -25.34 -7.49
N VAL A 39 10.28 -24.32 -8.17
CA VAL A 39 11.71 -23.99 -8.24
C VAL A 39 11.92 -22.56 -7.83
N ALA A 40 12.71 -22.36 -6.78
CA ALA A 40 13.17 -21.04 -6.33
C ALA A 40 13.98 -20.35 -7.43
N THR A 41 13.37 -19.39 -8.12
CA THR A 41 14.08 -18.47 -9.01
C THR A 41 14.22 -17.12 -8.30
N SER A 42 15.42 -16.53 -8.33
CA SER A 42 15.65 -15.20 -7.76
C SER A 42 14.71 -14.16 -8.41
N THR A 43 14.37 -13.14 -7.67
CA THR A 43 13.51 -12.02 -8.13
C THR A 43 14.08 -11.37 -9.38
N ALA A 44 15.40 -11.23 -9.47
CA ALA A 44 16.11 -10.74 -10.63
C ALA A 44 15.83 -11.58 -11.90
N ALA A 45 15.71 -12.89 -11.79
CA ALA A 45 15.42 -13.77 -12.94
C ALA A 45 13.96 -13.63 -13.45
N LYS A 46 13.03 -13.19 -12.59
CA LYS A 46 11.62 -12.99 -12.97
C LYS A 46 11.38 -11.69 -13.74
N TYR A 47 12.06 -10.62 -13.37
CA TYR A 47 11.72 -9.26 -13.81
C TYR A 47 12.74 -8.62 -14.75
N THR A 48 13.93 -9.22 -14.94
CA THR A 48 14.94 -8.68 -15.82
C THR A 48 15.33 -9.64 -16.95
N SER A 49 15.27 -9.12 -18.18
CA SER A 49 15.93 -9.72 -19.35
C SER A 49 17.34 -9.15 -19.56
N ILE A 50 17.92 -8.46 -18.58
CA ILE A 50 19.17 -7.73 -18.72
C ILE A 50 20.36 -8.69 -18.65
N LYS A 51 21.17 -8.69 -19.70
CA LYS A 51 22.48 -9.35 -19.78
C LYS A 51 23.39 -8.80 -18.67
N ARG A 52 24.16 -9.73 -18.04
CA ARG A 52 25.22 -9.51 -17.05
C ARG A 52 25.81 -8.09 -17.04
N GLY A 53 25.62 -7.35 -15.96
CA GLY A 53 26.33 -6.08 -15.71
C GLY A 53 25.76 -5.20 -14.60
N ASN A 54 24.46 -5.00 -14.53
CA ASN A 54 23.82 -4.20 -13.46
C ASN A 54 22.81 -5.06 -12.71
N ARG A 55 23.24 -5.74 -11.65
CA ARG A 55 22.34 -6.41 -10.71
C ARG A 55 21.67 -5.35 -9.84
N LEU A 56 20.39 -5.12 -10.10
CA LEU A 56 19.55 -4.39 -9.15
C LEU A 56 19.34 -5.27 -7.89
N PRO A 57 19.22 -4.67 -6.69
CA PRO A 57 19.05 -5.43 -5.46
C PRO A 57 17.86 -6.39 -5.53
N ASP A 58 18.01 -7.56 -4.93
CA ASP A 58 16.94 -8.53 -4.75
C ASP A 58 16.08 -8.10 -3.53
N PHE A 59 14.81 -8.51 -3.48
CA PHE A 59 13.94 -8.17 -2.36
C PHE A 59 13.29 -9.42 -1.79
N ASP A 60 13.09 -9.43 -0.47
CA ASP A 60 12.54 -10.53 0.28
C ASP A 60 11.00 -10.62 0.14
N GLY A 61 10.43 -11.79 0.44
CA GLY A 61 8.97 -11.96 0.53
C GLY A 61 8.28 -12.49 -0.73
N GLU A 62 9.01 -12.83 -1.82
CA GLU A 62 8.43 -13.31 -3.09
C GLU A 62 8.09 -14.83 -3.13
N CYS A 63 8.22 -15.57 -2.02
CA CYS A 63 8.04 -17.03 -2.00
C CYS A 63 6.97 -17.51 -1.00
N MET A 64 6.03 -16.68 -0.60
CA MET A 64 4.95 -17.08 0.31
C MET A 64 3.83 -17.77 -0.46
N ASP A 65 3.28 -18.87 0.10
CA ASP A 65 1.99 -19.39 -0.37
C ASP A 65 0.84 -18.40 -0.07
N THR A 66 -0.34 -18.65 -0.61
CA THR A 66 -1.47 -17.71 -0.49
C THR A 66 -1.94 -17.52 0.95
N ARG A 67 -1.89 -18.57 1.78
CA ARG A 67 -2.38 -18.50 3.17
C ARG A 67 -1.42 -17.71 4.05
N VAL A 68 -0.13 -18.00 3.93
CA VAL A 68 0.94 -17.29 4.64
C VAL A 68 0.95 -15.83 4.23
N TRP A 69 0.88 -15.55 2.93
CA TRP A 69 0.80 -14.18 2.41
C TRP A 69 -0.42 -13.42 2.90
N MET A 70 -1.59 -14.05 2.92
CA MET A 70 -2.82 -13.44 3.43
C MET A 70 -2.71 -13.15 4.93
N GLY A 71 -2.11 -14.05 5.71
CA GLY A 71 -1.81 -13.83 7.13
C GLY A 71 -0.93 -12.61 7.34
N PHE A 72 0.21 -12.56 6.64
CA PHE A 72 1.13 -11.43 6.65
C PHE A 72 0.44 -10.10 6.28
N MET A 73 -0.31 -10.08 5.17
CA MET A 73 -1.02 -8.87 4.75
C MET A 73 -2.12 -8.47 5.73
N THR A 74 -2.81 -9.42 6.38
CA THR A 74 -3.79 -9.12 7.44
C THR A 74 -3.12 -8.41 8.61
N GLU A 75 -1.95 -8.87 9.04
CA GLU A 75 -1.19 -8.27 10.14
C GLU A 75 -0.71 -6.86 9.78
N VAL A 76 -0.11 -6.69 8.61
CA VAL A 76 0.35 -5.38 8.11
C VAL A 76 -0.81 -4.40 7.98
N LEU A 77 -1.92 -4.81 7.38
CA LEU A 77 -3.10 -3.96 7.20
C LEU A 77 -3.78 -3.62 8.53
N SER A 78 -3.74 -4.53 9.53
CA SER A 78 -4.23 -4.24 10.88
C SER A 78 -3.39 -3.18 11.58
N ALA A 79 -2.06 -3.30 11.50
CA ALA A 79 -1.14 -2.29 12.02
C ALA A 79 -1.30 -0.93 11.32
N ALA A 80 -1.46 -0.95 9.98
CA ALA A 80 -1.71 0.26 9.20
C ALA A 80 -3.03 0.95 9.59
N ARG A 81 -4.09 0.15 9.85
CA ARG A 81 -5.37 0.69 10.30
C ARG A 81 -5.26 1.37 11.66
N ALA A 82 -4.47 0.82 12.58
CA ALA A 82 -4.26 1.40 13.91
C ALA A 82 -3.59 2.79 13.86
N VAL A 83 -2.82 3.08 12.81
CA VAL A 83 -2.16 4.38 12.61
C VAL A 83 -2.85 5.27 11.56
N CYS A 84 -3.95 4.83 11.00
CA CYS A 84 -4.75 5.59 10.04
C CYS A 84 -5.87 6.35 10.76
N LYS A 85 -6.14 7.60 10.37
CA LYS A 85 -7.27 8.39 10.87
C LYS A 85 -8.60 7.67 10.59
N HIS A 86 -9.60 7.90 11.44
CA HIS A 86 -10.98 7.53 11.09
C HIS A 86 -11.40 8.29 9.83
N GLY A 87 -12.00 7.60 8.86
CA GLY A 87 -12.28 8.17 7.53
C GLY A 87 -11.06 8.25 6.60
N GLY A 88 -9.86 7.91 7.06
CA GLY A 88 -8.68 7.81 6.22
C GLY A 88 -8.78 6.64 5.25
N VAL A 89 -8.06 6.72 4.13
CA VAL A 89 -8.16 5.78 3.02
C VAL A 89 -6.99 4.80 2.98
N VAL A 90 -7.21 3.64 2.37
CA VAL A 90 -6.15 2.68 2.08
C VAL A 90 -6.23 2.25 0.62
N CYS A 91 -5.08 2.22 -0.08
CA CYS A 91 -4.90 1.69 -1.42
C CYS A 91 -3.71 0.73 -1.42
N ALA A 92 -3.95 -0.54 -1.73
CA ALA A 92 -2.89 -1.53 -1.83
C ALA A 92 -2.89 -2.19 -3.21
N PHE A 93 -1.73 -2.15 -3.87
CA PHE A 93 -1.54 -2.81 -5.15
C PHE A 93 -1.48 -4.33 -4.99
N CYS A 94 -1.98 -5.04 -5.99
CA CYS A 94 -1.80 -6.50 -6.12
C CYS A 94 -1.94 -6.94 -7.58
N ASP A 95 -1.39 -8.13 -7.88
CA ASP A 95 -1.68 -8.79 -9.14
C ASP A 95 -3.01 -9.58 -9.06
N TRP A 96 -3.49 -10.08 -10.20
CA TRP A 96 -4.76 -10.81 -10.27
C TRP A 96 -4.78 -12.08 -9.41
N ARG A 97 -3.62 -12.70 -9.13
CA ARG A 97 -3.51 -13.93 -8.33
C ARG A 97 -3.78 -13.67 -6.85
N ARG A 98 -3.52 -12.44 -6.41
CA ARG A 98 -3.67 -12.00 -5.02
C ARG A 98 -4.93 -11.17 -4.78
N LEU A 99 -5.72 -10.86 -5.82
CA LEU A 99 -6.85 -9.94 -5.71
C LEU A 99 -7.88 -10.37 -4.65
N SER A 100 -8.32 -11.63 -4.68
CA SER A 100 -9.26 -12.14 -3.68
C SER A 100 -8.65 -12.18 -2.28
N ALA A 101 -7.41 -12.69 -2.16
CA ALA A 101 -6.73 -12.77 -0.87
C ALA A 101 -6.45 -11.38 -0.28
N MET A 102 -6.18 -10.35 -1.11
CA MET A 102 -6.02 -8.97 -0.66
C MET A 102 -7.35 -8.41 -0.12
N ALA A 103 -8.46 -8.62 -0.84
CA ALA A 103 -9.78 -8.19 -0.38
C ALA A 103 -10.17 -8.87 0.95
N ASP A 104 -9.87 -10.15 1.11
CA ASP A 104 -10.08 -10.89 2.35
C ASP A 104 -9.19 -10.34 3.49
N ALA A 105 -7.93 -10.04 3.20
CA ALA A 105 -7.00 -9.45 4.19
C ALA A 105 -7.49 -8.07 4.66
N PHE A 106 -8.03 -7.22 3.76
CA PHE A 106 -8.65 -5.95 4.12
C PHE A 106 -9.80 -6.13 5.11
N GLN A 107 -10.73 -7.03 4.81
CA GLN A 107 -11.88 -7.30 5.69
C GLN A 107 -11.44 -7.85 7.04
N ARG A 108 -10.50 -8.80 7.07
CA ARG A 108 -9.95 -9.37 8.30
C ARG A 108 -9.22 -8.33 9.16
N ALA A 109 -8.56 -7.37 8.54
CA ALA A 109 -7.92 -6.25 9.21
C ALA A 109 -8.90 -5.15 9.67
N GLY A 110 -10.21 -5.31 9.37
CA GLY A 110 -11.27 -4.39 9.79
C GLY A 110 -11.42 -3.15 8.90
N TRP A 111 -10.81 -3.13 7.71
CA TRP A 111 -11.04 -2.06 6.74
C TRP A 111 -12.41 -2.22 6.05
N ARG A 112 -13.08 -1.12 5.81
CA ARG A 112 -14.26 -1.09 4.95
C ARG A 112 -13.79 -1.11 3.49
N VAL A 113 -13.92 -2.27 2.83
CA VAL A 113 -13.59 -2.39 1.40
C VAL A 113 -14.58 -1.58 0.58
N MET A 114 -14.09 -0.68 -0.27
CA MET A 114 -14.90 0.21 -1.09
C MET A 114 -14.89 -0.20 -2.56
N GLY A 115 -13.86 -0.89 -3.04
CA GLY A 115 -13.79 -1.36 -4.41
C GLY A 115 -12.39 -1.71 -4.87
N VAL A 116 -12.26 -1.86 -6.17
CA VAL A 116 -11.01 -2.15 -6.87
C VAL A 116 -10.84 -1.16 -8.01
N ALA A 117 -9.71 -0.46 -8.03
CA ALA A 117 -9.29 0.29 -9.20
C ALA A 117 -8.30 -0.54 -10.01
N VAL A 118 -8.15 -0.22 -11.30
CA VAL A 118 -7.33 -0.99 -12.23
C VAL A 118 -6.25 -0.09 -12.84
N TRP A 119 -5.01 -0.56 -12.80
CA TRP A 119 -3.95 0.00 -13.62
C TRP A 119 -3.80 -0.78 -14.92
N ASP A 120 -4.17 -0.17 -16.03
CA ASP A 120 -3.88 -0.65 -17.38
C ASP A 120 -2.46 -0.22 -17.79
N LYS A 121 -1.55 -1.20 -17.88
CA LYS A 121 -0.14 -1.01 -18.28
C LYS A 121 0.03 -0.80 -19.79
N THR A 122 -1.06 -0.71 -20.53
CA THR A 122 -1.10 -0.60 -21.98
C THR A 122 -0.60 -1.86 -22.73
N GLU A 123 -0.57 -1.79 -24.05
CA GLU A 123 -0.08 -2.87 -24.92
C GLU A 123 1.44 -3.08 -24.87
N GLY A 124 2.17 -2.20 -24.14
CA GLY A 124 3.63 -2.32 -23.96
C GLY A 124 4.08 -3.52 -23.11
N VAL A 125 3.15 -4.23 -22.47
CA VAL A 125 3.44 -5.47 -21.75
C VAL A 125 3.78 -6.59 -22.73
N ARG A 126 4.84 -7.38 -22.40
CA ARG A 126 5.31 -8.49 -23.23
C ARG A 126 4.17 -9.45 -23.60
N PRO A 127 3.85 -9.62 -24.88
CA PRO A 127 2.79 -10.54 -25.30
C PRO A 127 3.23 -12.00 -25.13
N GLN A 128 2.26 -12.87 -24.81
CA GLN A 128 2.44 -14.32 -24.81
C GLN A 128 1.45 -14.91 -25.83
N ARG A 129 1.97 -15.69 -26.79
CA ARG A 129 1.14 -16.30 -27.82
C ARG A 129 0.09 -17.23 -27.21
N GLY A 130 -1.16 -17.13 -27.67
CA GLY A 130 -2.29 -17.96 -27.19
C GLY A 130 -2.79 -17.61 -25.79
N ARG A 131 -2.43 -16.44 -25.23
CA ARG A 131 -2.86 -15.96 -23.92
C ARG A 131 -3.31 -14.50 -23.96
N PHE A 132 -4.17 -14.13 -23.03
CA PHE A 132 -4.45 -12.73 -22.80
C PHE A 132 -3.22 -12.02 -22.22
N ARG A 133 -2.99 -10.76 -22.60
CA ARG A 133 -1.95 -9.93 -22.02
C ARG A 133 -2.24 -9.69 -20.55
N GLN A 134 -1.23 -9.85 -19.72
CA GLN A 134 -1.32 -9.51 -18.29
C GLN A 134 -1.01 -8.03 -18.08
N GLN A 135 -1.81 -7.18 -18.71
CA GLN A 135 -1.60 -5.74 -18.68
C GLN A 135 -2.31 -5.04 -17.53
N ALA A 136 -3.14 -5.73 -16.76
CA ALA A 136 -3.81 -5.16 -15.60
C ALA A 136 -3.06 -5.50 -14.30
N GLU A 137 -2.89 -4.50 -13.44
CA GLU A 137 -2.70 -4.64 -12.01
C GLU A 137 -3.89 -4.01 -11.28
N PHE A 138 -4.11 -4.41 -10.05
CA PHE A 138 -5.28 -4.02 -9.28
C PHE A 138 -4.87 -3.23 -8.06
N ILE A 139 -5.72 -2.29 -7.66
CA ILE A 139 -5.58 -1.52 -6.44
C ILE A 139 -6.85 -1.77 -5.63
N VAL A 140 -6.75 -2.64 -4.62
CA VAL A 140 -7.83 -2.79 -3.64
C VAL A 140 -7.82 -1.57 -2.75
N TRP A 141 -8.97 -0.91 -2.60
CA TRP A 141 -9.07 0.28 -1.79
C TRP A 141 -10.22 0.25 -0.81
N GLY A 142 -10.07 0.99 0.27
CA GLY A 142 -11.03 1.03 1.36
C GLY A 142 -10.81 2.22 2.27
N ALA A 143 -11.57 2.26 3.36
CA ALA A 143 -11.49 3.31 4.35
C ALA A 143 -11.50 2.76 5.78
N ASN A 144 -10.89 3.48 6.71
CA ASN A 144 -10.96 3.22 8.13
C ASN A 144 -12.27 3.80 8.69
N GLY A 145 -13.35 3.01 8.63
CA GLY A 145 -14.69 3.45 9.02
C GLY A 145 -15.46 4.15 7.89
N ALA A 146 -16.30 5.10 8.21
CA ALA A 146 -17.11 5.83 7.24
C ALA A 146 -16.27 6.87 6.49
N LEU A 147 -16.42 6.89 5.16
CA LEU A 147 -15.81 7.92 4.33
C LEU A 147 -16.74 9.15 4.31
N SER A 148 -16.24 10.31 4.71
CA SER A 148 -17.04 11.54 4.66
C SER A 148 -17.37 11.94 3.23
N ILE A 149 -18.58 12.39 2.99
CA ILE A 149 -19.03 12.95 1.71
C ILE A 149 -18.53 14.39 1.49
N SER A 150 -18.07 15.06 2.55
CA SER A 150 -17.55 16.43 2.51
C SER A 150 -16.05 16.54 2.23
N ARG A 151 -15.40 15.42 1.88
CA ARG A 151 -13.98 15.42 1.56
C ARG A 151 -13.67 16.31 0.36
N ASP A 152 -12.59 17.08 0.45
CA ASP A 152 -12.08 17.87 -0.68
C ASP A 152 -11.29 17.00 -1.67
N VAL A 153 -11.96 16.00 -2.22
CA VAL A 153 -11.41 15.07 -3.22
C VAL A 153 -12.36 15.02 -4.42
N LYS A 154 -11.82 15.27 -5.60
CA LYS A 154 -12.56 15.17 -6.85
C LYS A 154 -12.95 13.71 -7.16
N ILE A 155 -13.88 13.54 -8.09
CA ILE A 155 -14.18 12.21 -8.66
C ILE A 155 -12.92 11.69 -9.36
N LEU A 156 -12.46 10.52 -8.96
CA LEU A 156 -11.29 9.85 -9.50
C LEU A 156 -11.71 8.72 -10.45
N PRO A 157 -10.94 8.44 -11.52
CA PRO A 157 -11.22 7.31 -12.40
C PRO A 157 -11.01 5.98 -11.67
N GLY A 158 -11.78 4.96 -12.06
CA GLY A 158 -11.59 3.59 -11.59
C GLY A 158 -10.57 2.80 -12.42
N VAL A 159 -10.12 3.34 -13.56
CA VAL A 159 -9.10 2.74 -14.44
C VAL A 159 -8.07 3.80 -14.79
N PHE A 160 -6.80 3.47 -14.55
CA PHE A 160 -5.65 4.33 -14.82
C PHE A 160 -4.83 3.73 -15.95
N ARG A 161 -4.58 4.48 -17.02
CA ARG A 161 -3.83 3.99 -18.17
C ARG A 161 -2.45 4.63 -18.23
N HIS A 162 -1.44 3.91 -17.75
CA HIS A 162 -0.05 4.34 -17.76
C HIS A 162 0.87 3.21 -18.19
N ALA A 163 1.73 3.47 -19.15
CA ALA A 163 2.73 2.48 -19.56
C ALA A 163 3.73 2.18 -18.44
N ASN A 164 4.25 0.96 -18.42
CA ASN A 164 5.36 0.61 -17.53
C ASN A 164 6.56 1.52 -17.76
N VAL A 165 7.29 1.81 -16.71
CA VAL A 165 8.61 2.47 -16.81
C VAL A 165 9.57 1.54 -17.57
N THR A 166 10.08 1.96 -18.71
CA THR A 166 11.01 1.17 -19.54
C THR A 166 12.44 1.70 -19.52
N ALA A 167 12.62 3.02 -19.35
CA ALA A 167 13.90 3.68 -19.30
C ALA A 167 14.09 4.43 -17.99
N GLY A 168 15.33 4.57 -17.51
CA GLY A 168 15.63 5.31 -16.28
C GLY A 168 15.13 4.66 -15.00
N LYS A 169 14.84 3.35 -15.01
CA LYS A 169 14.46 2.61 -13.79
C LYS A 169 15.58 2.63 -12.77
N VAL A 170 15.25 3.06 -11.57
CA VAL A 170 16.12 2.94 -10.39
C VAL A 170 15.83 1.63 -9.61
N HIS A 171 14.65 1.02 -9.81
CA HIS A 171 14.25 -0.24 -9.18
C HIS A 171 13.52 -1.15 -10.18
N GLN A 172 13.61 -2.49 -9.99
CA GLN A 172 13.06 -3.48 -10.94
C GLN A 172 11.55 -3.35 -11.15
N VAL A 173 10.80 -3.12 -10.08
CA VAL A 173 9.33 -3.04 -10.06
C VAL A 173 8.80 -1.63 -9.82
N GLN A 174 9.59 -0.62 -10.18
CA GLN A 174 9.20 0.79 -10.00
C GLN A 174 7.88 1.10 -10.72
N LYS A 175 6.89 1.62 -9.97
CA LYS A 175 5.64 2.13 -10.53
C LYS A 175 5.86 3.45 -11.28
N PRO A 176 5.08 3.74 -12.33
CA PRO A 176 5.09 5.04 -12.99
C PRO A 176 4.73 6.18 -12.03
N LEU A 177 5.48 7.28 -12.09
CA LEU A 177 5.23 8.42 -11.20
C LEU A 177 3.85 9.02 -11.41
N GLU A 178 3.41 9.18 -12.66
CA GLU A 178 2.09 9.75 -12.97
C GLU A 178 0.95 8.86 -12.45
N LEU A 179 1.08 7.52 -12.54
CA LEU A 179 0.14 6.61 -11.90
C LEU A 179 0.06 6.85 -10.39
N MET A 180 1.21 6.94 -9.71
CA MET A 180 1.23 7.16 -8.27
C MET A 180 0.65 8.52 -7.89
N LYS A 181 0.86 9.55 -8.69
CA LYS A 181 0.21 10.86 -8.50
C LYS A 181 -1.31 10.75 -8.62
N ASP A 182 -1.80 10.04 -9.62
CA ASP A 182 -3.24 9.82 -9.78
C ASP A 182 -3.85 9.09 -8.58
N ILE A 183 -3.19 8.06 -8.07
CA ILE A 183 -3.65 7.34 -6.87
C ILE A 183 -3.56 8.23 -5.62
N CYS A 184 -2.48 8.99 -5.45
CA CYS A 184 -2.31 9.86 -4.27
C CYS A 184 -3.38 10.96 -4.17
N ARG A 185 -4.03 11.36 -5.27
CA ARG A 185 -5.13 12.33 -5.25
C ARG A 185 -6.38 11.87 -4.48
N ILE A 186 -6.43 10.60 -4.05
CA ILE A 186 -7.48 10.13 -3.14
C ILE A 186 -7.34 10.69 -1.73
N VAL A 187 -6.17 11.20 -1.38
CA VAL A 187 -5.90 11.89 -0.11
C VAL A 187 -6.18 13.37 -0.26
N GLU A 188 -6.82 13.97 0.73
CA GLU A 188 -7.16 15.39 0.73
C GLU A 188 -5.90 16.27 0.69
N PRO A 189 -5.98 17.49 0.12
CA PRO A 189 -4.84 18.41 0.07
C PRO A 189 -4.20 18.64 1.44
N GLY A 190 -2.87 18.62 1.49
CA GLY A 190 -2.11 18.78 2.74
C GLY A 190 -2.06 17.54 3.63
N GLY A 191 -2.83 16.49 3.30
CA GLY A 191 -2.84 15.24 4.06
C GLY A 191 -1.50 14.50 4.07
N THR A 192 -1.39 13.52 4.95
CA THR A 192 -0.17 12.71 5.15
C THR A 192 -0.39 11.27 4.70
N ILE A 193 0.48 10.77 3.82
CA ILE A 193 0.49 9.40 3.31
C ILE A 193 1.52 8.56 4.06
N LEU A 194 1.18 7.30 4.35
CA LEU A 194 2.13 6.26 4.72
C LEU A 194 2.25 5.25 3.58
N ASP A 195 3.49 4.93 3.17
CA ASP A 195 3.83 3.80 2.33
C ASP A 195 4.71 2.83 3.11
N MET A 196 4.17 1.65 3.40
CA MET A 196 4.83 0.63 4.24
C MET A 196 5.87 -0.20 3.50
N PHE A 197 5.89 -0.13 2.17
CA PHE A 197 6.79 -0.84 1.26
C PHE A 197 7.27 0.13 0.18
N CYS A 198 7.93 1.22 0.60
CA CYS A 198 8.11 2.37 -0.28
C CYS A 198 9.11 2.13 -1.42
N GLY A 199 9.91 1.06 -1.35
CA GLY A 199 10.86 0.71 -2.39
C GLY A 199 11.76 1.89 -2.76
N SER A 200 11.79 2.23 -4.04
CA SER A 200 12.56 3.39 -4.54
C SER A 200 11.90 4.75 -4.28
N GLY A 201 10.84 4.82 -3.47
CA GLY A 201 10.21 6.07 -3.02
C GLY A 201 9.30 6.76 -4.04
N THR A 202 8.70 6.03 -4.99
CA THR A 202 7.85 6.66 -6.01
C THR A 202 6.58 7.27 -5.41
N THR A 203 5.97 6.62 -4.41
CA THR A 203 4.83 7.16 -3.66
C THR A 203 5.18 8.47 -2.96
N LEU A 204 6.35 8.52 -2.32
CA LEU A 204 6.82 9.71 -1.60
C LEU A 204 7.09 10.87 -2.58
N LEU A 205 7.68 10.55 -3.73
CA LEU A 205 7.91 11.54 -4.78
C LEU A 205 6.59 12.09 -5.31
N ALA A 206 5.61 11.22 -5.59
CA ALA A 206 4.28 11.61 -6.04
C ALA A 206 3.57 12.50 -5.01
N ALA A 207 3.61 12.13 -3.73
CA ALA A 207 3.05 12.92 -2.64
C ALA A 207 3.68 14.32 -2.58
N ARG A 208 5.01 14.41 -2.66
CA ARG A 208 5.73 15.69 -2.67
C ARG A 208 5.29 16.61 -3.83
N GLU A 209 5.18 16.07 -5.04
CA GLU A 209 4.75 16.84 -6.21
C GLU A 209 3.30 17.31 -6.13
N LEU A 210 2.48 16.66 -5.31
CA LEU A 210 1.08 17.04 -5.03
C LEU A 210 0.94 17.93 -3.79
N GLY A 211 2.03 18.31 -3.11
CA GLY A 211 1.97 19.10 -1.88
C GLY A 211 1.46 18.31 -0.67
N LEU A 212 1.51 16.98 -0.72
CA LEU A 212 1.17 16.10 0.40
C LEU A 212 2.38 15.79 1.27
N ASN A 213 2.14 15.47 2.53
CA ASN A 213 3.15 14.89 3.39
C ASN A 213 3.26 13.38 3.17
N ALA A 214 4.45 12.82 3.38
CA ALA A 214 4.63 11.38 3.21
C ALA A 214 5.67 10.80 4.17
N VAL A 215 5.40 9.60 4.64
CA VAL A 215 6.33 8.73 5.36
C VAL A 215 6.44 7.42 4.58
N GLY A 216 7.66 7.00 4.30
CA GLY A 216 7.95 5.71 3.65
C GLY A 216 8.77 4.82 4.55
N ILE A 217 8.47 3.54 4.56
CA ILE A 217 9.24 2.51 5.27
C ILE A 217 9.80 1.53 4.22
N GLU A 218 11.07 1.19 4.35
CA GLU A 218 11.75 0.22 3.49
C GLU A 218 12.69 -0.65 4.34
N SER A 219 12.54 -1.94 4.23
CA SER A 219 13.30 -2.90 5.02
C SER A 219 14.69 -3.20 4.44
N ASN A 220 14.85 -3.08 3.12
CA ASN A 220 16.13 -3.31 2.46
C ASN A 220 16.98 -2.05 2.47
N SER A 221 18.14 -2.11 3.12
CA SER A 221 19.04 -0.95 3.30
C SER A 221 19.55 -0.37 1.98
N GLU A 222 19.83 -1.20 0.97
CA GLU A 222 20.32 -0.76 -0.34
C GLU A 222 19.23 -0.01 -1.11
N ILE A 223 17.99 -0.54 -1.08
CA ILE A 223 16.82 0.08 -1.71
C ILE A 223 16.47 1.38 -0.98
N CYS A 224 16.52 1.38 0.36
CA CYS A 224 16.31 2.57 1.18
C CYS A 224 17.33 3.67 0.87
N ALA A 225 18.62 3.31 0.76
CA ALA A 225 19.67 4.25 0.36
C ALA A 225 19.47 4.79 -1.06
N MET A 226 18.96 3.97 -1.97
CA MET A 226 18.59 4.39 -3.33
C MET A 226 17.41 5.39 -3.30
N ALA A 227 16.38 5.11 -2.52
CA ALA A 227 15.25 6.01 -2.33
C ALA A 227 15.70 7.35 -1.73
N ALA A 228 16.55 7.34 -0.72
CA ALA A 228 17.10 8.53 -0.09
C ALA A 228 17.82 9.45 -1.09
N ARG A 229 18.68 8.87 -1.95
CA ARG A 229 19.37 9.64 -3.02
C ARG A 229 18.37 10.22 -4.01
N ARG A 230 17.39 9.42 -4.47
CA ARG A 230 16.36 9.87 -5.42
C ARG A 230 15.48 10.99 -4.86
N LEU A 231 15.15 10.92 -3.59
CA LEU A 231 14.28 11.88 -2.91
C LEU A 231 15.04 13.10 -2.37
N GLY A 232 16.38 13.06 -2.32
CA GLY A 232 17.19 14.09 -1.68
C GLY A 232 16.88 14.24 -0.18
N THR A 233 16.61 13.11 0.51
CA THR A 233 16.23 13.08 1.92
C THR A 233 17.19 12.23 2.74
N ARG A 234 17.19 12.43 4.07
CA ARG A 234 17.94 11.59 5.00
C ARG A 234 17.13 10.33 5.36
N ILE A 235 17.82 9.24 5.65
CA ILE A 235 17.24 8.03 6.22
C ILE A 235 17.18 8.23 7.74
N THR A 236 16.03 7.87 8.31
CA THR A 236 15.89 7.68 9.76
C THR A 236 16.14 6.21 10.02
N GLU A 237 17.29 5.87 10.61
CA GLU A 237 17.58 4.49 11.00
C GLU A 237 16.88 4.19 12.33
N GLU A 238 16.36 2.99 12.45
CA GLU A 238 15.55 2.46 13.53
C GLU A 238 14.95 3.55 14.45
N TYR A 239 13.71 3.83 14.22
CA TYR A 239 12.96 4.83 14.96
C TYR A 239 13.07 4.62 16.48
N GLU A 240 14.09 5.22 17.11
CA GLU A 240 14.20 5.34 18.55
C GLU A 240 13.34 6.52 19.02
N GLY A 241 12.06 6.25 19.23
CA GLY A 241 11.16 7.11 19.98
C GLY A 241 10.92 8.54 19.46
N GLY A 242 9.68 8.79 19.01
CA GLY A 242 9.10 10.14 18.94
C GLY A 242 9.12 10.81 17.55
N LEU A 243 8.13 10.54 16.70
CA LEU A 243 7.63 11.59 15.82
C LEU A 243 7.04 12.66 16.75
N THR A 244 7.77 13.73 16.99
CA THR A 244 7.25 14.87 17.73
C THR A 244 6.21 15.58 16.88
N HIS A 245 5.09 15.94 17.47
CA HIS A 245 3.94 16.66 16.92
C HIS A 245 4.33 17.95 16.15
N ASP A 246 5.52 18.46 16.34
CA ASP A 246 5.99 19.76 15.84
C ASP A 246 6.26 19.82 14.33
N ARG A 247 6.05 18.71 13.58
CA ARG A 247 6.21 18.70 12.11
C ARG A 247 4.93 18.42 11.32
N PHE A 248 3.85 18.10 12.00
CA PHE A 248 2.54 17.93 11.40
C PHE A 248 1.54 18.72 12.22
N ASP A 249 1.27 19.95 11.78
CA ASP A 249 0.27 20.83 12.39
C ASP A 249 -1.10 20.14 12.29
N SER A 250 -1.49 19.41 13.32
CA SER A 250 -2.78 18.75 13.41
C SER A 250 -3.62 19.46 14.47
N THR A 251 -4.38 20.45 14.06
CA THR A 251 -5.45 21.04 14.85
C THR A 251 -6.71 20.16 14.87
N ASP A 252 -6.56 18.88 15.20
CA ASP A 252 -7.74 18.02 15.41
C ASP A 252 -7.60 17.23 16.73
N THR A 253 -7.94 17.92 17.83
CA THR A 253 -8.17 17.31 19.16
C THR A 253 -9.64 16.93 19.29
N GLY A 254 -10.17 16.13 18.38
CA GLY A 254 -11.50 15.55 18.51
C GLY A 254 -11.49 14.42 19.55
N ASP A 255 -12.17 14.63 20.69
CA ASP A 255 -12.44 13.61 21.72
C ASP A 255 -13.15 12.40 21.10
N TYR A 256 -12.43 11.31 20.89
CA TYR A 256 -13.04 10.03 20.54
C TYR A 256 -13.11 9.14 21.78
N CYS A 257 -14.26 9.20 22.46
CA CYS A 257 -14.66 8.20 23.43
C CYS A 257 -14.71 6.81 22.77
N CYS A 258 -14.04 5.84 23.37
CA CYS A 258 -14.13 4.42 23.07
C CYS A 258 -15.58 3.93 23.34
N GLY A 259 -16.45 4.02 22.32
CA GLY A 259 -17.79 3.41 22.36
C GLY A 259 -17.67 1.93 22.03
N GLY A 260 -17.97 1.08 23.00
CA GLY A 260 -17.79 -0.36 22.97
C GLY A 260 -18.61 -1.05 21.87
N GLY A 261 -18.04 -2.08 21.31
CA GLY A 261 -18.77 -3.07 20.50
C GLY A 261 -19.74 -3.87 21.37
N ALA A 262 -21.04 -3.59 21.25
CA ALA A 262 -22.11 -4.35 21.86
C ALA A 262 -23.37 -4.51 20.99
N ASP A 263 -23.45 -3.96 19.77
CA ASP A 263 -24.73 -3.91 19.04
C ASP A 263 -24.84 -4.81 17.81
N TYR A 264 -24.03 -5.87 17.68
CA TYR A 264 -24.10 -6.77 16.52
C TYR A 264 -24.64 -8.19 16.81
N VAL A 265 -25.10 -8.48 18.01
CA VAL A 265 -25.57 -9.83 18.38
C VAL A 265 -27.11 -9.94 18.48
N GLN A 266 -27.88 -8.88 18.34
CA GLN A 266 -29.33 -8.91 18.59
C GLN A 266 -30.24 -8.86 17.35
N ALA A 267 -29.69 -8.90 16.12
CA ALA A 267 -30.50 -8.88 14.89
C ALA A 267 -30.73 -10.24 14.23
N ALA A 268 -30.25 -11.34 14.81
CA ALA A 268 -30.37 -12.69 14.24
C ALA A 268 -31.39 -13.60 14.94
N ALA A 269 -32.15 -13.11 15.93
CA ALA A 269 -33.02 -13.94 16.77
C ALA A 269 -34.53 -13.70 16.60
N VAL A 270 -34.98 -12.98 15.59
CA VAL A 270 -36.42 -12.66 15.38
C VAL A 270 -37.00 -13.20 14.04
N ALA A 271 -36.33 -14.12 13.37
CA ALA A 271 -36.83 -14.68 12.09
C ALA A 271 -37.19 -16.19 12.15
N GLU A 272 -37.37 -16.80 13.33
CA GLU A 272 -37.93 -18.13 13.46
C GLU A 272 -39.10 -18.14 14.44
N GLY A 273 -40.29 -17.88 13.95
CA GLY A 273 -41.49 -17.99 14.74
C GLY A 273 -42.69 -17.34 14.14
N GLU A 274 -43.21 -17.87 13.03
CA GLU A 274 -44.60 -17.81 12.61
C GLU A 274 -44.78 -18.66 11.34
N ALA A 275 -45.01 -19.94 11.54
CA ALA A 275 -45.66 -20.79 10.56
C ALA A 275 -46.34 -21.93 11.34
N GLU A 276 -47.56 -21.71 11.75
CA GLU A 276 -48.66 -22.69 11.86
C GLU A 276 -49.91 -22.11 11.25
#